data_00bdc8e2bb443dba6801d997f39dad26
#
_entry.id   00bdc8e2bb443dba6801d997f39dad26
#
_cell.length_a   1.000
_cell.length_b   1.000
_cell.length_c   1.000
_cell.angle_alpha   90.00
_cell.angle_beta   90.00
_cell.angle_gamma   90.00
#
_symmetry.space_group_name_H-M   'P 1'
#
loop_
_entity.id
_entity.type
_entity.pdbx_description
1 polymer ?
#
loop_
_entity_poly.entity_id
_entity_poly.type
_entity_poly.pdbx_seq_one_letter_code
_entity_poly.pdbx_strand_id
1 'polypeptide(L)'
;MNDENKLIIYQVFTRLFGNNNNHCINNGSITENGCGKMADFTAKALGEIKKLGATHIWYTGIIEHATQTDYRRHNIQPDHPAIVKGKAGSPYAIKDYYDVDPDLAKDVPERMREFENLVQRTHRSGLKVIIDFVPNHVARQYHSDAQPDGTSQLGSNDDTNYAFSPYNNFYYIPKSELHGQFDMKGAAAEPYREFPAKATGNNRFDAYPNITDWYETIKLNYGVDYQNGGTCHFDPIPDTWTKMLDIMLFWAGKNIDGFRCDMAEMVPVEFWEWAIPQVKEQYPSLLFIAEVYNPGEYKNYLFRGKFDYLYDKVGLYDTLRAVTCGYESATAITRSWQSLGGIEKRMLNLSLIHI
;
A
#
# COMPACT_ATOMS: atom_id res chain seq x y z
N MET A 1 -23.47 -27.11 7.92
CA MET A 1 -22.61 -25.94 8.19
C MET A 1 -22.36 -25.29 6.86
N ASN A 2 -22.96 -24.14 6.62
CA ASN A 2 -22.78 -23.44 5.36
C ASN A 2 -21.31 -23.00 5.24
N ASP A 3 -20.68 -23.41 4.19
CA ASP A 3 -19.30 -23.08 3.79
C ASP A 3 -19.18 -21.60 3.29
N GLU A 4 -20.18 -20.82 3.63
CA GLU A 4 -20.35 -19.44 3.21
C GLU A 4 -19.46 -18.54 4.04
N ASN A 5 -18.24 -18.31 3.77
CA ASN A 5 -17.43 -17.16 4.22
C ASN A 5 -15.95 -17.45 4.52
N LYS A 6 -15.40 -18.54 4.04
CA LYS A 6 -13.95 -18.69 4.11
C LYS A 6 -13.29 -17.89 2.98
N LEU A 7 -12.55 -16.85 3.33
CA LEU A 7 -11.66 -16.20 2.37
C LEU A 7 -10.38 -17.02 2.19
N ILE A 8 -10.06 -17.33 0.94
CA ILE A 8 -8.77 -17.90 0.56
C ILE A 8 -8.18 -16.93 -0.45
N ILE A 9 -7.17 -16.19 -0.02
CA ILE A 9 -6.55 -15.10 -0.80
C ILE A 9 -5.25 -15.62 -1.40
N TYR A 10 -5.15 -15.57 -2.73
CA TYR A 10 -3.91 -15.78 -3.45
C TYR A 10 -3.24 -14.45 -3.67
N GLN A 11 -2.19 -14.16 -2.90
CA GLN A 11 -1.37 -12.96 -3.12
C GLN A 11 -0.43 -13.19 -4.29
N VAL A 12 -0.32 -12.20 -5.17
CA VAL A 12 0.61 -12.23 -6.28
C VAL A 12 1.30 -10.88 -6.45
N PHE A 13 2.63 -10.90 -6.55
CA PHE A 13 3.36 -9.72 -6.94
C PHE A 13 3.26 -9.57 -8.45
N THR A 14 2.43 -8.64 -8.90
CA THR A 14 1.95 -8.53 -10.28
C THR A 14 3.11 -8.46 -11.30
N ARG A 15 4.16 -7.70 -10.98
CA ARG A 15 5.33 -7.57 -11.86
C ARG A 15 6.17 -8.84 -12.05
N LEU A 16 6.02 -9.84 -11.17
CA LEU A 16 6.74 -11.11 -11.28
C LEU A 16 5.94 -12.18 -11.99
N PHE A 17 4.59 -12.11 -11.92
CA PHE A 17 3.73 -13.11 -12.52
C PHE A 17 3.77 -13.03 -14.05
N GLY A 18 4.04 -14.16 -14.70
CA GLY A 18 4.15 -14.22 -16.17
C GLY A 18 5.47 -13.67 -16.74
N ASN A 19 6.37 -13.16 -15.91
CA ASN A 19 7.70 -12.79 -16.36
C ASN A 19 8.52 -14.04 -16.70
N ASN A 20 8.75 -14.28 -17.98
CA ASN A 20 9.51 -15.43 -18.48
C ASN A 20 11.00 -15.10 -18.72
N ASN A 21 11.44 -13.90 -18.33
CA ASN A 21 12.85 -13.54 -18.42
C ASN A 21 13.63 -14.18 -17.26
N ASN A 22 14.63 -14.97 -17.58
CA ASN A 22 15.46 -15.68 -16.59
C ASN A 22 16.68 -14.87 -16.14
N HIS A 23 16.85 -13.66 -16.61
CA HIS A 23 17.91 -12.78 -16.17
C HIS A 23 17.58 -12.23 -14.77
N CYS A 24 18.51 -12.38 -13.84
CA CYS A 24 18.40 -11.84 -12.48
C CYS A 24 19.57 -10.88 -12.23
N ILE A 25 19.67 -9.85 -13.06
CA ILE A 25 20.75 -8.86 -12.94
C ILE A 25 20.45 -7.98 -11.74
N ASN A 26 21.38 -7.93 -10.80
CA ASN A 26 21.25 -7.05 -9.64
C ASN A 26 21.10 -5.60 -10.10
N ASN A 27 20.04 -4.93 -9.65
CA ASN A 27 19.67 -3.58 -10.07
C ASN A 27 19.52 -3.44 -11.61
N GLY A 28 19.05 -4.51 -12.27
CA GLY A 28 18.78 -4.52 -13.71
C GLY A 28 17.54 -3.70 -14.08
N SER A 29 17.54 -3.16 -15.29
CA SER A 29 16.41 -2.45 -15.88
C SER A 29 15.27 -3.41 -16.25
N ILE A 30 14.11 -2.85 -16.56
CA ILE A 30 12.97 -3.63 -17.06
C ILE A 30 13.29 -4.38 -18.36
N THR A 31 14.17 -3.84 -19.21
CA THR A 31 14.61 -4.50 -20.44
C THR A 31 15.57 -5.65 -20.20
N GLU A 32 16.33 -5.61 -19.11
CA GLU A 32 17.27 -6.67 -18.71
C GLU A 32 16.56 -7.79 -17.95
N ASN A 33 15.74 -7.47 -16.96
CA ASN A 33 15.12 -8.44 -16.05
C ASN A 33 13.68 -8.82 -16.46
N GLY A 34 13.07 -8.06 -17.35
CA GLY A 34 11.66 -8.23 -17.69
C GLY A 34 10.71 -7.71 -16.61
N CYS A 35 9.43 -7.79 -16.91
CA CYS A 35 8.34 -7.48 -16.00
C CYS A 35 7.09 -8.23 -16.45
N GLY A 36 6.39 -8.90 -15.54
CA GLY A 36 5.06 -9.45 -15.78
C GLY A 36 4.05 -8.36 -16.11
N LYS A 37 3.00 -8.71 -16.81
CA LYS A 37 1.97 -7.78 -17.29
C LYS A 37 0.59 -8.19 -16.78
N MET A 38 -0.30 -7.23 -16.61
CA MET A 38 -1.70 -7.50 -16.29
C MET A 38 -2.35 -8.47 -17.29
N ALA A 39 -1.91 -8.46 -18.54
CA ALA A 39 -2.39 -9.37 -19.57
C ALA A 39 -1.90 -10.82 -19.42
N ASP A 40 -0.88 -11.08 -18.59
CA ASP A 40 -0.38 -12.45 -18.35
C ASP A 40 -1.31 -13.26 -17.45
N PHE A 41 -2.19 -12.59 -16.70
CA PHE A 41 -3.30 -13.22 -15.97
C PHE A 41 -4.39 -13.65 -16.95
N THR A 42 -4.07 -14.65 -17.77
CA THR A 42 -5.01 -15.23 -18.74
C THR A 42 -6.12 -15.99 -18.03
N ALA A 43 -7.24 -16.28 -18.73
CA ALA A 43 -8.32 -17.13 -18.19
C ALA A 43 -7.80 -18.50 -17.75
N LYS A 44 -6.79 -19.05 -18.45
CA LYS A 44 -6.14 -20.31 -18.05
C LYS A 44 -5.39 -20.15 -16.72
N ALA A 45 -4.56 -19.12 -16.56
CA ALA A 45 -3.79 -18.86 -15.34
C ALA A 45 -4.73 -18.65 -14.15
N LEU A 46 -5.77 -17.80 -14.31
CA LEU A 46 -6.78 -17.57 -13.30
C LEU A 46 -7.55 -18.84 -12.93
N GLY A 47 -7.85 -19.70 -13.93
CA GLY A 47 -8.48 -20.99 -13.71
C GLY A 47 -7.61 -21.94 -12.87
N GLU A 48 -6.29 -21.94 -13.05
CA GLU A 48 -5.37 -22.74 -12.23
C GLU A 48 -5.32 -22.21 -10.78
N ILE A 49 -5.29 -20.89 -10.59
CA ILE A 49 -5.37 -20.29 -9.25
C ILE A 49 -6.71 -20.67 -8.57
N LYS A 50 -7.81 -20.62 -9.31
CA LYS A 50 -9.13 -21.04 -8.80
C LYS A 50 -9.15 -22.49 -8.33
N LYS A 51 -8.48 -23.41 -9.04
CA LYS A 51 -8.36 -24.82 -8.66
C LYS A 51 -7.63 -25.06 -7.34
N LEU A 52 -6.79 -24.10 -6.90
CA LEU A 52 -6.18 -24.13 -5.57
C LEU A 52 -7.18 -23.85 -4.44
N GLY A 53 -8.43 -23.54 -4.78
CA GLY A 53 -9.47 -23.18 -3.82
C GLY A 53 -9.50 -21.68 -3.50
N ALA A 54 -8.71 -20.84 -4.19
CA ALA A 54 -8.72 -19.40 -4.00
C ALA A 54 -10.11 -18.81 -4.28
N THR A 55 -10.50 -17.85 -3.44
CA THR A 55 -11.71 -17.05 -3.61
C THR A 55 -11.39 -15.64 -4.10
N HIS A 56 -10.22 -15.13 -3.73
CA HIS A 56 -9.74 -13.80 -4.06
C HIS A 56 -8.30 -13.86 -4.60
N ILE A 57 -7.96 -12.91 -5.46
CA ILE A 57 -6.57 -12.59 -5.80
C ILE A 57 -6.25 -11.21 -5.26
N TRP A 58 -5.17 -11.11 -4.52
CA TRP A 58 -4.58 -9.84 -4.13
C TRP A 58 -3.43 -9.53 -5.09
N TYR A 59 -3.68 -8.56 -5.97
CA TYR A 59 -2.71 -8.03 -6.92
C TYR A 59 -1.85 -6.96 -6.24
N THR A 60 -0.64 -7.31 -5.83
CA THR A 60 0.30 -6.36 -5.22
C THR A 60 0.95 -5.49 -6.29
N GLY A 61 0.99 -4.17 -6.06
CA GLY A 61 1.71 -3.21 -6.86
C GLY A 61 0.95 -2.69 -8.08
N ILE A 62 -0.39 -2.61 -8.02
CA ILE A 62 -1.23 -2.09 -9.12
C ILE A 62 -1.14 -0.57 -9.25
N ILE A 63 -1.25 0.16 -8.13
CA ILE A 63 -1.24 1.62 -8.12
C ILE A 63 0.16 2.12 -8.49
N GLU A 64 0.23 3.17 -9.30
CA GLU A 64 1.50 3.73 -9.78
C GLU A 64 2.42 4.08 -8.61
N HIS A 65 3.62 3.53 -8.63
CA HIS A 65 4.67 3.78 -7.65
C HIS A 65 5.94 4.33 -8.33
N ALA A 66 6.82 4.94 -7.54
CA ALA A 66 8.06 5.51 -8.04
C ALA A 66 8.93 4.44 -8.71
N THR A 67 9.42 4.71 -9.92
CA THR A 67 10.28 3.83 -10.72
C THR A 67 11.37 4.62 -11.43
N GLN A 68 12.47 3.95 -11.78
CA GLN A 68 13.49 4.53 -12.64
C GLN A 68 13.25 4.24 -14.14
N THR A 69 12.17 3.56 -14.50
CA THR A 69 11.79 3.37 -15.90
C THR A 69 11.33 4.71 -16.50
N ASP A 70 11.80 5.04 -17.70
CA ASP A 70 11.51 6.31 -18.34
C ASP A 70 10.20 6.26 -19.14
N TYR A 71 9.20 6.96 -18.64
CA TYR A 71 7.88 7.10 -19.26
C TYR A 71 7.55 8.52 -19.70
N ARG A 72 8.56 9.43 -19.83
CA ARG A 72 8.35 10.83 -20.27
C ARG A 72 7.59 10.97 -21.58
N ARG A 73 7.74 10.00 -22.49
CA ARG A 73 6.96 9.96 -23.76
C ARG A 73 5.45 9.80 -23.55
N HIS A 74 5.04 9.40 -22.34
CA HIS A 74 3.65 9.25 -21.93
C HIS A 74 3.24 10.31 -20.89
N ASN A 75 4.01 11.39 -20.76
CA ASN A 75 3.84 12.50 -19.82
C ASN A 75 3.99 12.11 -18.33
N ILE A 76 4.50 10.92 -18.03
CA ILE A 76 4.82 10.50 -16.67
C ILE A 76 6.22 11.03 -16.33
N GLN A 77 6.30 11.86 -15.29
CA GLN A 77 7.58 12.44 -14.85
C GLN A 77 8.50 11.35 -14.28
N PRO A 78 9.80 11.37 -14.60
CA PRO A 78 10.74 10.42 -14.01
C PRO A 78 11.02 10.71 -12.55
N ASP A 79 11.23 9.67 -11.77
CA ASP A 79 11.68 9.78 -10.39
C ASP A 79 13.20 9.86 -10.31
N HIS A 80 13.71 10.60 -9.31
CA HIS A 80 15.15 10.71 -9.12
C HIS A 80 15.72 9.38 -8.57
N PRO A 81 16.79 8.82 -9.19
CA PRO A 81 17.30 7.49 -8.84
C PRO A 81 17.72 7.32 -7.38
N ALA A 82 18.13 8.39 -6.70
CA ALA A 82 18.57 8.34 -5.32
C ALA A 82 17.43 8.05 -4.33
N ILE A 83 16.18 8.27 -4.73
CA ILE A 83 15.01 8.10 -3.87
C ILE A 83 14.04 7.02 -4.39
N VAL A 84 14.56 6.10 -5.19
CA VAL A 84 13.84 4.92 -5.68
C VAL A 84 14.63 3.67 -5.30
N LYS A 85 14.02 2.74 -4.59
CA LYS A 85 14.66 1.47 -4.21
C LYS A 85 14.82 0.55 -5.42
N GLY A 86 16.05 0.33 -5.85
CA GLY A 86 16.34 -0.38 -7.10
C GLY A 86 15.82 0.40 -8.30
N LYS A 87 15.79 -0.23 -9.49
CA LYS A 87 15.23 0.43 -10.70
C LYS A 87 13.72 0.30 -10.79
N ALA A 88 13.18 -0.79 -10.28
CA ALA A 88 11.75 -1.07 -10.31
C ALA A 88 10.95 -0.27 -9.27
N GLY A 89 11.59 0.22 -8.23
CA GLY A 89 10.94 0.89 -7.11
C GLY A 89 10.28 -0.07 -6.12
N SER A 90 9.66 0.52 -5.12
CA SER A 90 8.83 -0.18 -4.13
C SER A 90 7.36 -0.02 -4.48
N PRO A 91 6.56 -1.09 -4.51
CA PRO A 91 5.12 -1.02 -4.77
C PRO A 91 4.36 -0.24 -3.69
N TYR A 92 5.03 0.11 -2.60
CA TYR A 92 4.48 0.88 -1.49
C TYR A 92 4.93 2.35 -1.50
N ALA A 93 5.80 2.78 -2.41
CA ALA A 93 6.15 4.17 -2.62
C ALA A 93 5.26 4.78 -3.72
N ILE A 94 3.98 5.01 -3.39
CA ILE A 94 2.96 5.46 -4.33
C ILE A 94 3.33 6.85 -4.88
N LYS A 95 3.35 6.95 -6.20
CA LYS A 95 3.65 8.17 -6.93
C LYS A 95 2.39 8.89 -7.43
N ASP A 96 1.41 8.12 -7.89
CA ASP A 96 0.10 8.60 -8.28
C ASP A 96 -0.99 7.65 -7.79
N TYR A 97 -1.86 8.14 -6.91
CA TYR A 97 -2.98 7.32 -6.42
C TYR A 97 -4.09 7.09 -7.45
N TYR A 98 -4.15 7.86 -8.51
CA TYR A 98 -5.23 7.79 -9.50
C TYR A 98 -4.84 7.02 -10.76
N ASP A 99 -3.64 6.42 -10.77
CA ASP A 99 -3.14 5.71 -11.93
C ASP A 99 -2.58 4.31 -11.62
N VAL A 100 -2.41 3.55 -12.68
CA VAL A 100 -1.86 2.18 -12.66
C VAL A 100 -0.38 2.22 -13.02
N ASP A 101 0.43 1.42 -12.32
CA ASP A 101 1.86 1.27 -12.62
C ASP A 101 2.09 0.95 -14.11
N PRO A 102 2.77 1.86 -14.85
CA PRO A 102 3.00 1.70 -16.28
C PRO A 102 3.88 0.48 -16.63
N ASP A 103 4.72 0.01 -15.70
CA ASP A 103 5.52 -1.21 -15.88
C ASP A 103 4.61 -2.45 -16.11
N LEU A 104 3.38 -2.45 -15.62
CA LEU A 104 2.45 -3.58 -15.69
C LEU A 104 1.60 -3.62 -16.96
N ALA A 105 1.57 -2.53 -17.74
CA ALA A 105 0.79 -2.46 -18.97
C ALA A 105 1.59 -2.95 -20.19
N LYS A 106 0.88 -3.50 -21.16
CA LYS A 106 1.42 -3.73 -22.52
C LYS A 106 1.41 -2.45 -23.35
N ASP A 107 0.35 -1.68 -23.19
CA ASP A 107 0.19 -0.36 -23.82
C ASP A 107 0.01 0.69 -22.72
N VAL A 108 1.05 1.46 -22.45
CA VAL A 108 1.10 2.40 -21.31
C VAL A 108 -0.05 3.42 -21.32
N PRO A 109 -0.44 4.04 -22.45
CA PRO A 109 -1.64 4.89 -22.52
C PRO A 109 -2.94 4.20 -22.10
N GLU A 110 -3.03 2.89 -22.25
CA GLU A 110 -4.22 2.09 -21.99
C GLU A 110 -4.17 1.38 -20.61
N ARG A 111 -3.19 1.70 -19.76
CA ARG A 111 -2.92 0.99 -18.48
C ARG A 111 -4.14 0.87 -17.56
N MET A 112 -4.93 1.92 -17.44
CA MET A 112 -6.16 1.88 -16.65
C MET A 112 -7.20 0.93 -17.27
N ARG A 113 -7.37 0.95 -18.58
CA ARG A 113 -8.26 0.03 -19.29
C ARG A 113 -7.77 -1.42 -19.20
N GLU A 114 -6.46 -1.64 -19.24
CA GLU A 114 -5.88 -2.97 -19.05
C GLU A 114 -6.16 -3.49 -17.62
N PHE A 115 -6.12 -2.63 -16.62
CA PHE A 115 -6.51 -2.97 -15.25
C PHE A 115 -8.00 -3.32 -15.15
N GLU A 116 -8.90 -2.50 -15.69
CA GLU A 116 -10.33 -2.77 -15.69
C GLU A 116 -10.64 -4.11 -16.41
N ASN A 117 -9.92 -4.41 -17.49
CA ASN A 117 -10.00 -5.70 -18.17
C ASN A 117 -9.47 -6.85 -17.31
N LEU A 118 -8.43 -6.63 -16.49
CA LEU A 118 -7.94 -7.62 -15.53
C LEU A 118 -9.01 -7.93 -14.48
N VAL A 119 -9.65 -6.90 -13.90
CA VAL A 119 -10.75 -7.06 -12.94
C VAL A 119 -11.88 -7.89 -13.54
N GLN A 120 -12.37 -7.53 -14.72
CA GLN A 120 -13.44 -8.26 -15.41
C GLN A 120 -13.06 -9.73 -15.69
N ARG A 121 -11.82 -9.97 -16.13
CA ARG A 121 -11.32 -11.32 -16.44
C ARG A 121 -11.22 -12.17 -15.18
N THR A 122 -10.81 -11.57 -14.06
CA THR A 122 -10.74 -12.22 -12.75
C THR A 122 -12.15 -12.63 -12.29
N HIS A 123 -13.12 -11.71 -12.38
CA HIS A 123 -14.52 -11.98 -12.03
C HIS A 123 -15.13 -13.10 -12.91
N ARG A 124 -14.87 -13.10 -14.23
CA ARG A 124 -15.34 -14.17 -15.14
C ARG A 124 -14.75 -15.53 -14.78
N SER A 125 -13.60 -15.56 -14.11
CA SER A 125 -12.98 -16.79 -13.63
C SER A 125 -13.52 -17.22 -12.24
N GLY A 126 -14.52 -16.52 -11.70
CA GLY A 126 -15.13 -16.79 -10.39
C GLY A 126 -14.23 -16.43 -9.21
N LEU A 127 -13.30 -15.49 -9.40
CA LEU A 127 -12.40 -14.94 -8.39
C LEU A 127 -12.74 -13.47 -8.15
N LYS A 128 -12.42 -12.98 -6.97
CA LYS A 128 -12.57 -11.58 -6.56
C LYS A 128 -11.22 -10.87 -6.53
N VAL A 129 -11.23 -9.53 -6.59
CA VAL A 129 -10.03 -8.70 -6.71
C VAL A 129 -9.78 -7.89 -5.45
N ILE A 130 -8.58 -8.00 -4.90
CA ILE A 130 -8.05 -7.15 -3.83
C ILE A 130 -6.83 -6.41 -4.38
N ILE A 131 -6.71 -5.12 -4.06
CA ILE A 131 -5.51 -4.32 -4.32
C ILE A 131 -4.98 -3.71 -3.04
N ASP A 132 -3.70 -3.29 -3.05
CA ASP A 132 -3.15 -2.51 -1.95
C ASP A 132 -3.70 -1.09 -1.94
N PHE A 133 -4.01 -0.58 -0.75
CA PHE A 133 -4.17 0.82 -0.43
C PHE A 133 -3.08 1.20 0.58
N VAL A 134 -2.24 2.17 0.24
CA VAL A 134 -1.08 2.58 1.05
C VAL A 134 -1.38 3.92 1.72
N PRO A 135 -1.98 3.96 2.92
CA PRO A 135 -2.48 5.20 3.50
C PRO A 135 -1.45 5.99 4.30
N ASN A 136 -0.37 5.35 4.76
CA ASN A 136 0.55 5.95 5.72
C ASN A 136 1.57 6.90 5.07
N HIS A 137 1.95 6.67 3.82
CA HIS A 137 3.03 7.37 3.15
C HIS A 137 2.88 7.34 1.62
N VAL A 138 3.63 8.19 0.94
CA VAL A 138 3.74 8.24 -0.52
C VAL A 138 5.21 8.37 -0.92
N ALA A 139 5.52 8.24 -2.22
CA ALA A 139 6.85 8.52 -2.75
C ALA A 139 7.28 9.99 -2.48
N ARG A 140 8.59 10.23 -2.34
CA ARG A 140 9.10 11.60 -2.10
C ARG A 140 8.73 12.57 -3.21
N GLN A 141 8.71 12.11 -4.45
CA GLN A 141 8.28 12.90 -5.61
C GLN A 141 6.83 12.57 -6.00
N TYR A 142 5.94 12.41 -5.00
CA TYR A 142 4.52 12.23 -5.27
C TYR A 142 4.02 13.32 -6.22
N HIS A 143 3.44 12.89 -7.31
CA HIS A 143 2.83 13.76 -8.31
C HIS A 143 1.81 12.95 -9.10
N SER A 144 0.56 13.40 -9.09
CA SER A 144 -0.49 12.78 -9.90
C SER A 144 -0.63 13.49 -11.23
N ASP A 145 -0.48 12.78 -12.33
CA ASP A 145 -0.75 13.24 -13.69
C ASP A 145 -2.09 12.71 -14.24
N ALA A 146 -2.72 11.78 -13.50
CA ALA A 146 -4.04 11.22 -13.81
C ALA A 146 -5.15 11.70 -12.83
N GLN A 147 -4.90 12.75 -12.08
CA GLN A 147 -5.81 13.25 -11.07
C GLN A 147 -7.15 13.69 -11.70
N PRO A 148 -8.30 13.26 -11.13
CA PRO A 148 -9.61 13.70 -11.59
C PRO A 148 -9.82 15.21 -11.48
N ASP A 149 -10.54 15.78 -12.45
CA ASP A 149 -10.91 17.20 -12.44
C ASP A 149 -11.63 17.58 -11.14
N GLY A 150 -11.28 18.74 -10.59
CA GLY A 150 -11.89 19.28 -9.37
C GLY A 150 -11.28 18.76 -8.07
N THR A 151 -10.34 17.81 -8.11
CA THR A 151 -9.58 17.38 -6.93
C THR A 151 -8.27 18.16 -6.80
N SER A 152 -7.65 18.17 -5.61
CA SER A 152 -6.36 18.82 -5.38
C SER A 152 -5.30 17.79 -4.97
N GLN A 153 -4.07 17.96 -5.46
CA GLN A 153 -2.96 17.05 -5.12
C GLN A 153 -2.61 17.12 -3.62
N LEU A 154 -2.11 16.01 -3.11
CA LEU A 154 -1.49 15.99 -1.77
C LEU A 154 -0.33 16.97 -1.73
N GLY A 155 -0.32 17.80 -0.68
CA GLY A 155 0.74 18.80 -0.44
C GLY A 155 0.62 20.10 -1.24
N SER A 156 -0.33 20.22 -2.18
CA SER A 156 -0.44 21.41 -3.02
C SER A 156 -0.77 22.70 -2.26
N ASN A 157 -1.43 22.57 -1.11
CA ASN A 157 -1.86 23.70 -0.26
C ASN A 157 -1.10 23.76 1.07
N ASP A 158 -0.04 22.95 1.24
CA ASP A 158 0.68 22.86 2.50
C ASP A 158 1.48 24.13 2.81
N ASP A 159 1.40 24.61 4.04
CA ASP A 159 2.31 25.63 4.55
C ASP A 159 3.59 24.98 5.10
N THR A 160 4.65 25.08 4.33
CA THR A 160 5.94 24.46 4.62
C THR A 160 6.76 25.17 5.70
N ASN A 161 6.26 26.28 6.27
CA ASN A 161 6.90 26.98 7.38
C ASN A 161 6.67 26.28 8.73
N TYR A 162 5.70 25.38 8.81
CA TYR A 162 5.36 24.65 10.03
C TYR A 162 5.79 23.19 9.93
N ALA A 163 6.39 22.66 11.00
CA ALA A 163 6.74 21.25 11.10
C ALA A 163 5.47 20.36 11.13
N PHE A 164 4.45 20.84 11.82
CA PHE A 164 3.10 20.29 11.85
C PHE A 164 2.08 21.40 11.64
N SER A 165 1.08 21.12 10.86
CA SER A 165 -0.18 21.86 10.77
C SER A 165 -1.30 20.87 10.47
N PRO A 166 -2.45 20.89 11.15
CA PRO A 166 -3.56 19.98 10.86
C PRO A 166 -4.13 20.16 9.44
N TYR A 167 -3.79 21.25 8.75
CA TYR A 167 -4.21 21.53 7.38
C TYR A 167 -3.22 21.03 6.31
N ASN A 168 -2.00 20.64 6.72
CA ASN A 168 -0.98 20.12 5.81
C ASN A 168 -1.20 18.60 5.57
N ASN A 169 -0.89 18.16 4.35
CA ASN A 169 -0.90 16.74 4.03
C ASN A 169 0.40 16.03 4.44
N PHE A 170 1.50 16.77 4.66
CA PHE A 170 2.80 16.23 5.03
C PHE A 170 3.35 16.90 6.30
N TYR A 171 4.33 16.22 6.93
CA TYR A 171 5.15 16.81 7.99
C TYR A 171 6.44 17.34 7.37
N TYR A 172 6.79 18.58 7.73
CA TYR A 172 7.99 19.26 7.22
C TYR A 172 9.06 19.37 8.29
N ILE A 173 10.31 19.57 7.83
CA ILE A 173 11.44 20.01 8.65
C ILE A 173 11.80 21.43 8.17
N PRO A 174 11.14 22.46 8.72
CA PRO A 174 11.27 23.83 8.21
C PRO A 174 12.72 24.32 8.21
N LYS A 175 13.10 25.05 7.15
CA LYS A 175 14.44 25.63 6.96
C LYS A 175 15.59 24.63 6.87
N SER A 176 15.28 23.33 6.72
CA SER A 176 16.29 22.29 6.54
C SER A 176 16.17 21.65 5.16
N GLU A 177 17.29 21.48 4.49
CA GLU A 177 17.40 20.65 3.28
C GLU A 177 17.55 19.17 3.70
N LEU A 178 17.08 18.25 2.87
CA LEU A 178 17.27 16.82 3.08
C LEU A 178 18.76 16.47 2.94
N HIS A 179 19.31 15.82 3.94
CA HIS A 179 20.69 15.31 4.01
C HIS A 179 20.67 13.80 4.26
N GLY A 180 20.23 13.03 3.26
CA GLY A 180 20.17 11.57 3.39
C GLY A 180 21.54 10.95 3.65
N GLN A 181 21.59 10.03 4.60
CA GLN A 181 22.79 9.23 4.90
C GLN A 181 22.89 8.02 3.95
N PHE A 182 22.70 8.26 2.67
CA PHE A 182 22.75 7.32 1.56
C PHE A 182 23.24 8.07 0.32
N ASP A 183 23.45 7.37 -0.80
CA ASP A 183 23.86 8.01 -2.05
C ASP A 183 22.75 8.91 -2.61
N MET A 184 22.81 10.20 -2.30
CA MET A 184 21.85 11.22 -2.75
C MET A 184 21.93 11.51 -4.27
N LYS A 185 22.91 10.99 -4.97
CA LYS A 185 23.06 11.18 -6.41
C LYS A 185 22.53 9.97 -7.21
N GLY A 186 22.83 8.77 -6.75
CA GLY A 186 22.51 7.55 -7.51
C GLY A 186 23.12 7.61 -8.91
N ALA A 187 22.35 7.21 -9.90
CA ALA A 187 22.74 7.26 -11.32
C ALA A 187 22.39 8.59 -12.03
N ALA A 188 21.90 9.61 -11.29
CA ALA A 188 21.56 10.91 -11.85
C ALA A 188 22.78 11.80 -12.14
N ALA A 189 22.60 12.83 -12.96
CA ALA A 189 23.62 13.84 -13.21
C ALA A 189 23.88 14.70 -11.96
N GLU A 190 22.81 15.08 -11.27
CA GLU A 190 22.85 15.93 -10.06
C GLU A 190 22.31 15.18 -8.84
N PRO A 191 22.73 15.53 -7.61
CA PRO A 191 22.15 15.00 -6.39
C PRO A 191 20.68 15.38 -6.24
N TYR A 192 19.87 14.51 -5.60
CA TYR A 192 18.52 14.83 -5.19
C TYR A 192 18.52 15.95 -4.16
N ARG A 193 17.61 16.89 -4.33
CA ARG A 193 17.41 18.01 -3.40
C ARG A 193 15.94 18.10 -3.01
N GLU A 194 15.71 18.30 -1.72
CA GLU A 194 14.38 18.51 -1.15
C GLU A 194 14.48 19.60 -0.07
N PHE A 195 13.80 20.72 -0.29
CA PHE A 195 13.75 21.83 0.65
C PHE A 195 12.34 22.42 0.70
N PRO A 196 11.74 22.55 1.91
CA PRO A 196 12.22 21.91 3.15
C PRO A 196 12.10 20.40 3.07
N ALA A 197 12.92 19.70 3.82
CA ALA A 197 12.84 18.26 3.95
C ALA A 197 11.49 17.83 4.56
N LYS A 198 11.07 16.59 4.27
CA LYS A 198 9.83 15.99 4.80
C LYS A 198 10.15 14.77 5.65
N ALA A 199 9.32 14.50 6.65
CA ALA A 199 9.42 13.29 7.47
C ALA A 199 9.26 12.04 6.61
N THR A 200 10.01 10.96 6.92
CA THR A 200 9.90 9.68 6.24
C THR A 200 8.67 8.88 6.69
N GLY A 201 8.21 7.95 5.86
CA GLY A 201 7.05 7.12 6.16
C GLY A 201 7.14 6.32 7.45
N ASN A 202 8.34 6.01 7.94
CA ASN A 202 8.58 5.31 9.21
C ASN A 202 8.67 6.23 10.44
N ASN A 203 8.07 7.42 10.39
CA ASN A 203 8.01 8.39 11.49
C ASN A 203 9.38 8.98 11.88
N ARG A 204 10.29 9.16 10.93
CA ARG A 204 11.51 9.91 11.18
C ARG A 204 11.30 11.39 10.83
N PHE A 205 11.26 12.23 11.88
CA PHE A 205 10.94 13.66 11.80
C PHE A 205 12.21 14.54 11.82
N ASP A 206 13.26 14.14 11.09
CA ASP A 206 14.47 14.92 10.87
C ASP A 206 14.90 14.89 9.40
N ALA A 207 15.90 15.72 9.05
CA ALA A 207 16.39 15.84 7.68
C ALA A 207 17.50 14.84 7.32
N TYR A 208 17.81 13.85 8.17
CA TYR A 208 18.96 12.95 8.04
C TYR A 208 18.58 11.46 8.00
N PRO A 209 17.63 11.04 7.15
CA PRO A 209 17.28 9.63 7.05
C PRO A 209 18.47 8.82 6.54
N ASN A 210 18.59 7.57 7.02
CA ASN A 210 19.60 6.64 6.58
C ASN A 210 19.03 5.57 5.64
N ILE A 211 19.89 4.68 5.13
CA ILE A 211 19.49 3.64 4.16
C ILE A 211 18.45 2.63 4.73
N THR A 212 18.36 2.48 6.05
CA THR A 212 17.40 1.58 6.70
C THR A 212 16.08 2.26 7.04
N ASP A 213 16.03 3.58 6.95
CA ASP A 213 14.76 4.32 7.01
C ASP A 213 14.00 4.14 5.69
N TRP A 214 12.72 4.46 5.69
CA TRP A 214 11.93 4.45 4.44
C TRP A 214 12.21 5.73 3.66
N TYR A 215 13.49 5.92 3.31
CA TYR A 215 14.02 7.17 2.77
C TYR A 215 13.39 7.59 1.45
N GLU A 216 12.82 6.64 0.70
CA GLU A 216 12.12 6.87 -0.56
C GLU A 216 10.69 7.37 -0.38
N THR A 217 10.20 7.43 0.87
CA THR A 217 8.82 7.81 1.18
C THR A 217 8.74 9.03 2.08
N ILE A 218 7.57 9.69 2.06
CA ILE A 218 7.20 10.77 2.95
C ILE A 218 5.91 10.44 3.70
N LYS A 219 5.86 10.83 4.99
CA LYS A 219 4.73 10.56 5.88
C LYS A 219 3.53 11.44 5.55
N LEU A 220 2.35 10.82 5.42
CA LEU A 220 1.07 11.53 5.35
C LEU A 220 0.62 12.00 6.74
N ASN A 221 0.10 13.22 6.79
CA ASN A 221 -0.37 13.86 8.01
C ASN A 221 -1.89 13.72 8.14
N TYR A 222 -2.31 12.94 9.11
CA TYR A 222 -3.73 12.74 9.45
C TYR A 222 -4.21 13.62 10.63
N GLY A 223 -3.49 14.71 10.94
CA GLY A 223 -3.86 15.60 12.04
C GLY A 223 -3.32 15.17 13.41
N VAL A 224 -2.26 14.37 13.46
CA VAL A 224 -1.59 13.96 14.71
C VAL A 224 -0.25 14.67 14.83
N ASP A 225 -0.05 15.46 15.86
CA ASP A 225 1.23 16.13 16.15
C ASP A 225 2.18 15.20 16.92
N TYR A 226 2.86 14.34 16.20
CA TYR A 226 3.79 13.36 16.79
C TYR A 226 4.97 13.99 17.51
N GLN A 227 5.37 15.21 17.16
CA GLN A 227 6.52 15.90 17.76
C GLN A 227 6.16 16.61 19.07
N ASN A 228 4.86 16.83 19.33
CA ASN A 228 4.36 17.47 20.55
C ASN A 228 3.39 16.55 21.30
N GLY A 229 3.86 15.34 21.62
CA GLY A 229 3.14 14.39 22.48
C GLY A 229 2.01 13.62 21.80
N GLY A 230 1.90 13.64 20.47
CA GLY A 230 0.89 12.90 19.73
C GLY A 230 -0.52 13.48 19.88
N THR A 231 -0.64 14.80 20.08
CA THR A 231 -1.95 15.47 20.17
C THR A 231 -2.71 15.36 18.86
N CYS A 232 -4.01 15.06 18.97
CA CYS A 232 -4.89 14.86 17.82
C CYS A 232 -5.69 16.13 17.49
N HIS A 233 -5.76 16.46 16.22
CA HIS A 233 -6.44 17.63 15.66
C HIS A 233 -7.37 17.16 14.54
N PHE A 234 -8.55 16.64 14.89
CA PHE A 234 -9.51 16.04 13.95
C PHE A 234 -10.78 16.89 13.74
N ASP A 235 -10.85 18.07 14.35
CA ASP A 235 -11.92 19.04 14.17
C ASP A 235 -11.31 20.44 13.91
N PRO A 236 -11.45 20.99 12.70
CA PRO A 236 -12.12 20.37 11.53
C PRO A 236 -11.37 19.13 11.02
N ILE A 237 -12.09 18.27 10.26
CA ILE A 237 -11.51 17.08 9.65
C ILE A 237 -10.30 17.47 8.78
N PRO A 238 -9.12 16.82 8.95
CA PRO A 238 -7.94 17.08 8.14
C PRO A 238 -8.19 16.87 6.64
N ASP A 239 -7.63 17.74 5.81
CA ASP A 239 -7.75 17.65 4.35
C ASP A 239 -7.25 16.29 3.79
N THR A 240 -6.24 15.69 4.41
CA THR A 240 -5.77 14.35 4.06
C THR A 240 -6.88 13.30 4.14
N TRP A 241 -7.81 13.40 5.10
CA TRP A 241 -8.89 12.42 5.24
C TRP A 241 -9.82 12.44 4.03
N THR A 242 -10.22 13.62 3.59
CA THR A 242 -11.12 13.76 2.42
C THR A 242 -10.44 13.27 1.15
N LYS A 243 -9.19 13.64 0.93
CA LYS A 243 -8.41 13.17 -0.23
C LYS A 243 -8.25 11.64 -0.25
N MET A 244 -7.95 11.03 0.90
CA MET A 244 -7.80 9.58 0.99
C MET A 244 -9.14 8.84 0.83
N LEU A 245 -10.25 9.43 1.27
CA LEU A 245 -11.59 8.92 1.00
C LEU A 245 -11.89 8.95 -0.51
N ASP A 246 -11.61 10.05 -1.19
CA ASP A 246 -11.81 10.19 -2.64
C ASP A 246 -11.01 9.14 -3.42
N ILE A 247 -9.76 8.87 -3.01
CA ILE A 247 -8.91 7.83 -3.60
C ILE A 247 -9.54 6.44 -3.41
N MET A 248 -10.05 6.13 -2.20
CA MET A 248 -10.72 4.84 -1.97
C MET A 248 -11.99 4.70 -2.83
N LEU A 249 -12.80 5.76 -2.94
CA LEU A 249 -14.00 5.77 -3.77
C LEU A 249 -13.66 5.63 -5.26
N PHE A 250 -12.58 6.27 -5.74
CA PHE A 250 -12.11 6.13 -7.11
C PHE A 250 -11.79 4.66 -7.46
N TRP A 251 -11.01 3.99 -6.63
CA TRP A 251 -10.66 2.58 -6.87
C TRP A 251 -11.83 1.62 -6.65
N ALA A 252 -12.70 1.88 -5.67
CA ALA A 252 -13.93 1.13 -5.49
C ALA A 252 -14.82 1.19 -6.75
N GLY A 253 -14.87 2.37 -7.40
CA GLY A 253 -15.55 2.57 -8.68
C GLY A 253 -14.96 1.76 -9.84
N LYS A 254 -13.74 1.24 -9.72
CA LYS A 254 -13.13 0.32 -10.69
C LYS A 254 -13.57 -1.14 -10.52
N ASN A 255 -14.58 -1.38 -9.70
CA ASN A 255 -15.20 -2.67 -9.46
C ASN A 255 -14.25 -3.72 -8.84
N ILE A 256 -13.34 -3.28 -7.98
CA ILE A 256 -12.57 -4.16 -7.10
C ILE A 256 -13.45 -4.68 -5.96
N ASP A 257 -13.04 -5.77 -5.31
CA ASP A 257 -13.81 -6.39 -4.21
C ASP A 257 -13.22 -6.09 -2.83
N GLY A 258 -12.04 -5.51 -2.75
CA GLY A 258 -11.46 -5.14 -1.46
C GLY A 258 -10.12 -4.43 -1.55
N PHE A 259 -9.79 -3.83 -0.42
CA PHE A 259 -8.47 -3.23 -0.14
C PHE A 259 -7.71 -4.05 0.90
N ARG A 260 -6.42 -4.25 0.64
CA ARG A 260 -5.46 -4.53 1.68
C ARG A 260 -4.79 -3.21 2.06
N CYS A 261 -5.03 -2.74 3.29
CA CYS A 261 -4.55 -1.46 3.78
C CYS A 261 -3.17 -1.63 4.41
N ASP A 262 -2.15 -1.12 3.71
CA ASP A 262 -0.75 -1.16 4.11
C ASP A 262 -0.52 -0.36 5.39
N MET A 263 0.22 -0.93 6.35
CA MET A 263 0.59 -0.26 7.61
C MET A 263 -0.57 0.51 8.26
N ALA A 264 -1.78 -0.09 8.28
CA ALA A 264 -2.99 0.57 8.74
C ALA A 264 -2.89 1.07 10.19
N GLU A 265 -2.10 0.40 11.04
CA GLU A 265 -1.88 0.80 12.43
C GLU A 265 -1.06 2.09 12.58
N MET A 266 -0.37 2.56 11.54
CA MET A 266 0.34 3.84 11.53
C MET A 266 -0.56 5.03 11.14
N VAL A 267 -1.83 4.79 10.86
CA VAL A 267 -2.87 5.77 10.56
C VAL A 267 -3.88 5.78 11.72
N PRO A 268 -4.31 6.96 12.21
CA PRO A 268 -5.24 7.03 13.33
C PRO A 268 -6.51 6.20 13.09
N VAL A 269 -6.93 5.45 14.10
CA VAL A 269 -8.13 4.63 14.00
C VAL A 269 -9.39 5.47 13.73
N GLU A 270 -9.40 6.73 14.15
CA GLU A 270 -10.45 7.71 13.92
C GLU A 270 -10.68 7.97 12.43
N PHE A 271 -9.62 8.00 11.63
CA PHE A 271 -9.75 8.10 10.18
C PHE A 271 -10.52 6.90 9.61
N TRP A 272 -10.18 5.69 10.02
CA TRP A 272 -10.85 4.47 9.54
C TRP A 272 -12.31 4.40 9.99
N GLU A 273 -12.58 4.77 11.25
CA GLU A 273 -13.93 4.89 11.80
C GLU A 273 -14.81 5.85 10.97
N TRP A 274 -14.22 6.92 10.47
CA TRP A 274 -14.89 7.93 9.65
C TRP A 274 -15.01 7.51 8.17
N ALA A 275 -13.94 6.95 7.58
CA ALA A 275 -13.85 6.72 6.14
C ALA A 275 -14.54 5.42 5.69
N ILE A 276 -14.30 4.28 6.37
CA ILE A 276 -14.82 2.97 5.93
C ILE A 276 -16.35 2.95 5.82
N PRO A 277 -17.13 3.49 6.77
CA PRO A 277 -18.59 3.53 6.62
C PRO A 277 -19.05 4.29 5.37
N GLN A 278 -18.39 5.40 5.02
CA GLN A 278 -18.75 6.21 3.85
C GLN A 278 -18.47 5.47 2.54
N VAL A 279 -17.36 4.73 2.46
CA VAL A 279 -17.08 3.86 1.31
C VAL A 279 -18.13 2.74 1.23
N LYS A 280 -18.43 2.09 2.36
CA LYS A 280 -19.41 0.98 2.41
C LYS A 280 -20.85 1.41 2.18
N GLU A 281 -21.18 2.68 2.36
CA GLU A 281 -22.50 3.23 1.98
C GLU A 281 -22.73 3.11 0.47
N GLN A 282 -21.69 3.33 -0.34
CA GLN A 282 -21.74 3.22 -1.80
C GLN A 282 -21.38 1.82 -2.30
N TYR A 283 -20.47 1.14 -1.61
CA TYR A 283 -19.92 -0.17 -1.99
C TYR A 283 -20.00 -1.16 -0.81
N PRO A 284 -21.21 -1.62 -0.41
CA PRO A 284 -21.42 -2.37 0.83
C PRO A 284 -20.73 -3.71 0.92
N SER A 285 -20.35 -4.32 -0.21
CA SER A 285 -19.64 -5.59 -0.27
C SER A 285 -18.12 -5.46 -0.32
N LEU A 286 -17.58 -4.23 -0.35
CA LEU A 286 -16.15 -4.00 -0.43
C LEU A 286 -15.47 -4.39 0.89
N LEU A 287 -14.44 -5.24 0.79
CA LEU A 287 -13.69 -5.72 1.96
C LEU A 287 -12.55 -4.78 2.32
N PHE A 288 -12.33 -4.61 3.62
CA PHE A 288 -11.18 -3.91 4.19
C PHE A 288 -10.35 -4.85 5.05
N ILE A 289 -9.12 -5.09 4.65
CA ILE A 289 -8.15 -5.97 5.33
C ILE A 289 -7.00 -5.11 5.80
N ALA A 290 -6.77 -5.04 7.12
CA ALA A 290 -5.73 -4.18 7.68
C ALA A 290 -4.45 -4.96 8.01
N GLU A 291 -3.32 -4.34 7.71
CA GLU A 291 -2.03 -4.73 8.26
C GLU A 291 -1.86 -4.06 9.62
N VAL A 292 -2.06 -4.85 10.68
CA VAL A 292 -1.88 -4.47 12.09
C VAL A 292 -1.02 -5.52 12.76
N TYR A 293 0.12 -5.12 13.32
CA TYR A 293 1.07 -6.03 13.95
C TYR A 293 0.94 -6.09 15.47
N ASN A 294 0.42 -5.02 16.09
CA ASN A 294 0.23 -4.99 17.54
C ASN A 294 -1.08 -5.71 17.94
N PRO A 295 -1.03 -6.90 18.59
CA PRO A 295 -2.24 -7.60 19.01
C PRO A 295 -3.11 -6.80 19.99
N GLY A 296 -2.51 -5.84 20.73
CA GLY A 296 -3.24 -4.94 21.62
C GLY A 296 -4.22 -4.01 20.88
N GLU A 297 -3.93 -3.72 19.61
CA GLU A 297 -4.74 -2.86 18.76
C GLU A 297 -5.80 -3.59 17.93
N TYR A 298 -5.80 -4.93 17.90
CA TYR A 298 -6.73 -5.70 17.04
C TYR A 298 -8.19 -5.31 17.26
N LYS A 299 -8.63 -5.22 18.54
CA LYS A 299 -10.02 -4.81 18.84
C LYS A 299 -10.33 -3.39 18.39
N ASN A 300 -9.36 -2.50 18.53
CA ASN A 300 -9.50 -1.11 18.15
C ASN A 300 -9.74 -0.99 16.64
N TYR A 301 -8.91 -1.63 15.81
CA TYR A 301 -9.06 -1.56 14.35
C TYR A 301 -10.25 -2.37 13.83
N LEU A 302 -10.60 -3.52 14.42
CA LEU A 302 -11.77 -4.28 14.01
C LEU A 302 -13.08 -3.58 14.36
N PHE A 303 -13.24 -3.15 15.61
CA PHE A 303 -14.57 -2.68 16.08
C PHE A 303 -14.76 -1.19 15.88
N ARG A 304 -13.78 -0.38 16.23
CA ARG A 304 -13.81 1.06 16.02
C ARG A 304 -13.43 1.42 14.58
N GLY A 305 -12.30 0.92 14.08
CA GLY A 305 -11.80 1.15 12.73
C GLY A 305 -12.64 0.53 11.62
N LYS A 306 -13.60 -0.38 11.95
CA LYS A 306 -14.55 -1.00 11.00
C LYS A 306 -13.92 -1.93 9.95
N PHE A 307 -12.70 -2.43 10.17
CA PHE A 307 -12.10 -3.42 9.30
C PHE A 307 -12.83 -4.76 9.36
N ASP A 308 -12.93 -5.44 8.23
CA ASP A 308 -13.52 -6.77 8.14
C ASP A 308 -12.56 -7.86 8.62
N TYR A 309 -11.25 -7.68 8.32
CA TYR A 309 -10.19 -8.63 8.65
C TYR A 309 -8.90 -7.91 9.04
N LEU A 310 -8.12 -8.57 9.92
CA LEU A 310 -6.75 -8.18 10.23
C LEU A 310 -5.78 -9.33 9.96
N TYR A 311 -4.51 -9.00 9.80
CA TYR A 311 -3.44 -9.97 9.84
C TYR A 311 -3.25 -10.53 11.24
N ASP A 312 -3.15 -11.84 11.38
CA ASP A 312 -2.66 -12.49 12.60
C ASP A 312 -1.21 -12.96 12.41
N LYS A 313 -0.34 -11.98 12.11
CA LYS A 313 1.09 -12.26 11.87
C LYS A 313 1.80 -12.65 13.15
N VAL A 314 1.65 -11.85 14.20
CA VAL A 314 2.39 -12.04 15.46
C VAL A 314 1.83 -13.22 16.26
N GLY A 315 0.51 -13.41 16.27
CA GLY A 315 -0.12 -14.53 16.96
C GLY A 315 0.08 -15.86 16.19
N LEU A 316 -0.70 -16.05 15.12
CA LEU A 316 -0.77 -17.35 14.44
C LEU A 316 0.44 -17.63 13.53
N TYR A 317 0.82 -16.67 12.67
CA TYR A 317 1.90 -16.93 11.70
C TYR A 317 3.25 -17.21 12.38
N ASP A 318 3.68 -16.35 13.31
CA ASP A 318 4.97 -16.54 14.00
C ASP A 318 4.97 -17.82 14.84
N THR A 319 3.84 -18.14 15.47
CA THR A 319 3.68 -19.39 16.21
C THR A 319 3.77 -20.62 15.29
N LEU A 320 3.05 -20.62 14.15
CA LEU A 320 3.13 -21.71 13.18
C LEU A 320 4.55 -21.91 12.66
N ARG A 321 5.24 -20.81 12.37
CA ARG A 321 6.65 -20.85 11.95
C ARG A 321 7.55 -21.45 13.04
N ALA A 322 7.39 -21.01 14.29
CA ALA A 322 8.17 -21.54 15.40
C ALA A 322 7.95 -23.03 15.60
N VAL A 323 6.68 -23.50 15.53
CA VAL A 323 6.33 -24.93 15.64
C VAL A 323 6.91 -25.74 14.48
N THR A 324 6.77 -25.27 13.24
CA THR A 324 7.27 -25.99 12.06
C THR A 324 8.81 -26.03 12.01
N CYS A 325 9.48 -25.02 12.54
CA CYS A 325 10.95 -24.99 12.68
C CYS A 325 11.45 -25.75 13.93
N GLY A 326 10.56 -26.29 14.76
CA GLY A 326 10.94 -27.03 15.96
C GLY A 326 11.40 -26.17 17.13
N TYR A 327 11.12 -24.86 17.10
CA TYR A 327 11.45 -23.92 18.18
C TYR A 327 10.42 -23.92 19.29
N GLU A 328 9.17 -24.31 18.99
CA GLU A 328 8.09 -24.43 19.97
C GLU A 328 7.28 -25.72 19.79
N SER A 329 6.54 -26.11 20.85
CA SER A 329 5.63 -27.24 20.78
C SER A 329 4.29 -26.85 20.14
N ALA A 330 3.54 -27.82 19.58
CA ALA A 330 2.23 -27.58 18.96
C ALA A 330 1.20 -26.93 19.95
N THR A 331 1.41 -27.05 21.25
CA THR A 331 0.55 -26.39 22.26
C THR A 331 0.60 -24.87 22.19
N ALA A 332 1.66 -24.29 21.59
CA ALA A 332 1.79 -22.85 21.35
C ALA A 332 0.65 -22.32 20.46
N ILE A 333 0.18 -23.10 19.49
CA ILE A 333 -0.94 -22.74 18.59
C ILE A 333 -2.21 -22.48 19.42
N THR A 334 -2.50 -23.36 20.38
CA THR A 334 -3.67 -23.21 21.26
C THR A 334 -3.56 -21.97 22.13
N ARG A 335 -2.37 -21.68 22.67
CA ARG A 335 -2.12 -20.47 23.46
C ARG A 335 -2.34 -19.20 22.64
N SER A 336 -1.86 -19.15 21.40
CA SER A 336 -2.04 -18.02 20.51
C SER A 336 -3.54 -17.71 20.29
N TRP A 337 -4.37 -18.73 20.08
CA TRP A 337 -5.82 -18.54 19.95
C TRP A 337 -6.53 -18.13 21.23
N GLN A 338 -6.07 -18.60 22.38
CA GLN A 338 -6.66 -18.25 23.67
C GLN A 338 -6.41 -16.78 24.04
N SER A 339 -5.29 -16.20 23.62
CA SER A 339 -4.94 -14.80 23.87
C SER A 339 -5.85 -13.80 23.13
N LEU A 340 -6.58 -14.25 22.11
CA LEU A 340 -7.45 -13.42 21.25
C LEU A 340 -8.91 -13.36 21.76
N GLY A 341 -9.12 -13.47 23.09
CA GLY A 341 -10.45 -13.47 23.70
C GLY A 341 -11.30 -12.25 23.29
N GLY A 342 -12.56 -12.52 22.84
CA GLY A 342 -13.51 -11.48 22.42
C GLY A 342 -13.35 -11.00 20.98
N ILE A 343 -12.50 -11.64 20.17
CA ILE A 343 -12.44 -11.45 18.72
C ILE A 343 -12.94 -12.73 18.06
N GLU A 344 -13.84 -12.59 17.08
CA GLU A 344 -14.28 -13.75 16.30
C GLU A 344 -13.11 -14.29 15.47
N LYS A 345 -12.81 -15.57 15.60
CA LYS A 345 -11.67 -16.22 14.93
C LYS A 345 -11.65 -15.99 13.42
N ARG A 346 -12.83 -15.86 12.77
CA ARG A 346 -12.93 -15.58 11.34
C ARG A 346 -12.33 -14.24 10.94
N MET A 347 -12.28 -13.26 11.85
CA MET A 347 -11.74 -11.91 11.57
C MET A 347 -10.21 -11.83 11.62
N LEU A 348 -9.56 -12.88 12.12
CA LEU A 348 -8.10 -12.94 12.31
C LEU A 348 -7.44 -14.08 11.50
N ASN A 349 -8.15 -14.73 10.60
CA ASN A 349 -7.67 -15.92 9.89
C ASN A 349 -6.82 -15.60 8.64
N LEU A 350 -6.18 -14.45 8.57
CA LEU A 350 -5.27 -14.14 7.49
C LEU A 350 -3.84 -14.50 7.90
N SER A 351 -3.49 -15.78 7.73
CA SER A 351 -2.10 -16.20 7.69
C SER A 351 -1.57 -15.98 6.29
N LEU A 352 -0.65 -15.05 6.11
CA LEU A 352 0.07 -14.86 4.86
C LEU A 352 1.18 -15.92 4.78
N ILE A 353 0.98 -16.92 3.95
CA ILE A 353 2.09 -17.75 3.46
C ILE A 353 2.51 -17.12 2.14
N HIS A 354 3.67 -16.48 2.14
CA HIS A 354 4.34 -16.12 0.89
C HIS A 354 4.84 -17.42 0.25
N ILE A 355 4.20 -17.82 -0.82
CA ILE A 355 4.69 -18.89 -1.68
C ILE A 355 5.53 -18.26 -2.81
#